data_c1cf65a91819aa4a1c50158efd9fc333
#
_entry.id   c1cf65a91819aa4a1c50158efd9fc333
#
_cell.length_a   1.000
_cell.length_b   1.000
_cell.length_c   1.000
_cell.angle_alpha   90.00
_cell.angle_beta   90.00
_cell.angle_gamma   90.00
#
_symmetry.space_group_name_H-M   'P 1'
#
loop_
_entity.id
_entity.type
_entity.pdbx_description
1 polymer ?
#
loop_
_entity_poly.entity_id
_entity_poly.type
_entity_poly.pdbx_seq_one_letter_code
_entity_poly.pdbx_strand_id
1 'polypeptide(L)'
;MRYLPVVFALLAWPAMAQDLATGAKIKSALSGNTVQGSMQTSGAYTEFYAADGTIKGADYIGSWSIKGDQMCFVYNDSPELCWGVRIAGRQITWVGADGDEGTGNLLGGNPNGF
;
A
#
# COMPACT_ATOMS: atom_id res chain seq x y z
N MET A 1 -45.49 -5.58 -24.51
CA MET A 1 -45.03 -5.54 -24.23
C MET A 1 -44.26 -5.47 -23.67
N ARG A 2 -44.00 -5.43 -23.42
CA ARG A 2 -43.38 -5.35 -22.91
C ARG A 2 -42.32 -5.19 -22.52
N TYR A 3 -41.76 -4.89 -22.12
CA TYR A 3 -40.87 -4.62 -21.81
C TYR A 3 -40.07 -4.72 -20.99
N LEU A 4 -39.42 -4.64 -20.58
CA LEU A 4 -38.73 -4.75 -19.93
C LEU A 4 -37.87 -4.31 -19.36
N PRO A 5 -37.46 -4.21 -18.80
CA PRO A 5 -36.79 -3.73 -18.16
C PRO A 5 -35.61 -3.90 -17.95
N VAL A 6 -35.16 -3.70 -17.82
CA VAL A 6 -34.07 -3.78 -17.71
C VAL A 6 -33.33 -3.39 -16.84
N VAL A 7 -33.14 -3.29 -16.32
CA VAL A 7 -32.55 -2.95 -15.46
C VAL A 7 -31.39 -2.91 -15.22
N PHE A 8 -30.92 -2.81 -15.14
CA PHE A 8 -29.77 -2.79 -14.92
C PHE A 8 -29.12 -2.31 -14.06
N ALA A 9 -29.04 -1.92 -13.69
CA ALA A 9 -28.54 -1.36 -12.90
C ALA A 9 -27.50 -1.69 -12.39
N LEU A 10 -27.40 -2.10 -12.15
CA LEU A 10 -26.58 -2.43 -11.61
C LEU A 10 -25.50 -2.19 -11.53
N LEU A 11 -25.29 -1.78 -11.71
CA LEU A 11 -24.30 -1.51 -11.81
C LEU A 11 -23.61 -0.92 -11.00
N ALA A 12 -23.76 -0.84 -10.30
CA ALA A 12 -23.21 -0.21 -9.38
C ALA A 12 -22.07 -0.90 -8.99
N TRP A 13 -21.04 -0.75 -9.45
CA TRP A 13 -19.96 -1.28 -9.07
C TRP A 13 -19.42 -0.56 -8.04
N PRO A 14 -19.11 -1.04 -7.12
CA PRO A 14 -18.43 -0.47 -6.11
C PRO A 14 -17.13 -0.24 -6.60
N ALA A 15 -16.98 0.80 -7.12
CA ALA A 15 -15.77 1.07 -7.57
C ALA A 15 -14.77 0.82 -6.61
N MET A 16 -15.09 0.96 -5.47
CA MET A 16 -14.15 0.87 -4.58
C MET A 16 -13.82 -0.42 -4.29
N ALA A 17 -14.47 -1.24 -4.69
CA ALA A 17 -14.11 -2.50 -4.36
C ALA A 17 -12.90 -2.80 -5.11
N GLN A 18 -11.97 -1.96 -5.22
CA GLN A 18 -10.80 -2.36 -5.79
C GLN A 18 -10.15 -3.36 -4.96
N ASP A 19 -9.64 -4.41 -5.56
CA ASP A 19 -9.04 -5.50 -4.84
C ASP A 19 -7.77 -5.05 -4.16
N LEU A 20 -7.55 -5.55 -2.96
CA LEU A 20 -6.27 -5.43 -2.32
C LEU A 20 -5.27 -6.32 -3.04
N ALA A 21 -4.03 -5.92 -3.08
CA ALA A 21 -2.99 -6.71 -3.71
C ALA A 21 -2.69 -7.96 -2.87
N THR A 22 -2.31 -9.02 -3.55
CA THR A 22 -1.85 -10.23 -2.85
C THR A 22 -0.48 -9.97 -2.24
N GLY A 23 -0.10 -10.79 -1.28
CA GLY A 23 1.23 -10.66 -0.67
C GLY A 23 2.34 -10.76 -1.70
N ALA A 24 2.19 -11.65 -2.69
CA ALA A 24 3.19 -11.78 -3.73
C ALA A 24 3.30 -10.52 -4.57
N LYS A 25 2.17 -9.89 -4.87
CA LYS A 25 2.19 -8.66 -5.65
C LYS A 25 2.80 -7.51 -4.85
N ILE A 26 2.48 -7.41 -3.57
CA ILE A 26 3.06 -6.39 -2.72
C ILE A 26 4.56 -6.54 -2.71
N LYS A 27 5.06 -7.74 -2.47
CA LYS A 27 6.49 -7.98 -2.40
C LYS A 27 7.15 -7.63 -3.73
N SER A 28 6.58 -8.05 -4.82
CA SER A 28 7.12 -7.79 -6.13
C SER A 28 7.19 -6.31 -6.45
N ALA A 29 6.20 -5.54 -6.05
CA ALA A 29 6.13 -4.12 -6.35
C ALA A 29 7.00 -3.29 -5.43
N LEU A 30 7.07 -3.65 -4.14
CA LEU A 30 7.70 -2.77 -3.16
C LEU A 30 9.15 -3.13 -2.87
N SER A 31 9.54 -4.39 -3.02
CA SER A 31 10.89 -4.81 -2.67
C SER A 31 11.91 -4.12 -3.57
N GLY A 32 12.87 -3.43 -2.98
CA GLY A 32 13.91 -2.73 -3.73
C GLY A 32 13.48 -1.40 -4.30
N ASN A 33 12.31 -0.91 -3.89
CA ASN A 33 11.75 0.34 -4.40
C ASN A 33 11.38 1.29 -3.26
N THR A 34 11.04 2.50 -3.64
CA THR A 34 10.74 3.57 -2.69
C THR A 34 9.28 3.99 -2.84
N VAL A 35 8.64 4.36 -1.74
CA VAL A 35 7.31 4.97 -1.78
C VAL A 35 7.41 6.36 -1.15
N GLN A 36 6.87 7.34 -1.83
CA GLN A 36 6.85 8.69 -1.33
C GLN A 36 5.42 9.19 -1.31
N GLY A 37 4.96 9.64 -0.20
CA GLY A 37 3.57 10.05 -0.08
C GLY A 37 3.25 10.70 1.23
N SER A 38 2.03 10.48 1.69
CA SER A 38 1.54 11.08 2.91
C SER A 38 0.58 10.16 3.63
N MET A 39 0.75 10.06 4.95
CA MET A 39 -0.13 9.31 5.82
C MET A 39 -1.13 10.27 6.44
N GLN A 40 -2.33 9.77 6.74
CA GLN A 40 -3.37 10.62 7.32
C GLN A 40 -2.97 11.13 8.71
N THR A 41 -2.26 10.33 9.47
CA THR A 41 -1.93 10.74 10.84
C THR A 41 -0.53 11.28 10.99
N SER A 42 0.44 10.77 10.25
CA SER A 42 1.83 11.16 10.47
C SER A 42 2.41 12.07 9.40
N GLY A 43 1.66 12.35 8.34
CA GLY A 43 2.09 13.30 7.32
C GLY A 43 3.02 12.69 6.28
N ALA A 44 3.83 13.54 5.67
CA ALA A 44 4.66 13.14 4.54
C ALA A 44 5.73 12.12 4.94
N TYR A 45 6.02 11.21 4.05
CA TYR A 45 7.04 10.19 4.26
C TYR A 45 7.71 9.83 2.94
N THR A 46 8.92 9.34 3.02
CA THR A 46 9.63 8.72 1.92
C THR A 46 10.41 7.56 2.50
N GLU A 47 10.13 6.35 2.03
CA GLU A 47 10.75 5.15 2.57
C GLU A 47 11.21 4.24 1.46
N PHE A 48 12.43 3.74 1.59
CA PHE A 48 12.97 2.71 0.71
C PHE A 48 12.80 1.36 1.40
N TYR A 49 12.25 0.40 0.68
CA TYR A 49 12.01 -0.93 1.20
C TYR A 49 13.04 -1.89 0.60
N ALA A 50 14.10 -2.11 1.33
CA ALA A 50 15.18 -2.95 0.84
C ALA A 50 14.74 -4.41 0.72
N ALA A 51 15.31 -5.12 -0.23
CA ALA A 51 14.92 -6.50 -0.47
C ALA A 51 15.18 -7.41 0.73
N ASP A 52 16.10 -7.03 1.61
CA ASP A 52 16.41 -7.83 2.80
C ASP A 52 15.44 -7.59 3.96
N GLY A 53 14.44 -6.75 3.76
CA GLY A 53 13.45 -6.48 4.81
C GLY A 53 13.72 -5.23 5.61
N THR A 54 14.71 -4.43 5.24
CA THR A 54 14.99 -3.18 5.94
C THR A 54 14.16 -2.05 5.35
N ILE A 55 13.64 -1.17 6.20
CA ILE A 55 13.03 0.09 5.78
C ILE A 55 14.06 1.18 6.04
N LYS A 56 14.31 2.05 5.08
CA LYS A 56 15.23 3.15 5.27
C LYS A 56 14.54 4.46 4.97
N GLY A 57 14.49 5.33 5.95
CA GLY A 57 14.04 6.70 5.79
C GLY A 57 15.21 7.64 5.89
N ALA A 58 14.95 8.93 5.89
CA ALA A 58 16.02 9.92 5.91
C ALA A 58 16.85 9.84 7.20
N ASP A 59 16.20 9.59 8.32
CA ASP A 59 16.87 9.57 9.62
C ASP A 59 16.38 8.46 10.52
N TYR A 60 15.87 7.37 9.95
CA TYR A 60 15.40 6.23 10.74
C TYR A 60 15.47 4.95 9.92
N ILE A 61 15.40 3.86 10.61
CA ILE A 61 15.41 2.52 10.04
C ILE A 61 14.28 1.73 10.64
N GLY A 62 13.68 0.87 9.87
CA GLY A 62 12.67 -0.07 10.33
C GLY A 62 12.81 -1.39 9.62
N SER A 63 11.81 -2.22 9.76
CA SER A 63 11.76 -3.52 9.06
C SER A 63 10.39 -3.73 8.47
N TRP A 64 10.34 -4.44 7.36
CA TRP A 64 9.08 -4.79 6.74
C TRP A 64 9.07 -6.28 6.40
N SER A 65 7.87 -6.82 6.34
CA SER A 65 7.68 -8.20 5.95
C SER A 65 6.31 -8.36 5.33
N ILE A 66 6.09 -9.46 4.64
CA ILE A 66 4.78 -9.78 4.10
C ILE A 66 4.20 -10.91 4.92
N LYS A 67 2.97 -10.73 5.39
CA LYS A 67 2.25 -11.73 6.13
C LYS A 67 0.89 -11.89 5.49
N GLY A 68 0.65 -13.03 4.84
CA GLY A 68 -0.57 -13.19 4.07
C GLY A 68 -0.60 -12.16 2.96
N ASP A 69 -1.68 -11.43 2.87
CA ASP A 69 -1.85 -10.37 1.88
C ASP A 69 -1.73 -9.01 2.54
N GLN A 70 -0.83 -8.89 3.51
CA GLN A 70 -0.58 -7.62 4.16
C GLN A 70 0.90 -7.34 4.21
N MET A 71 1.26 -6.07 4.24
CA MET A 71 2.61 -5.63 4.50
C MET A 71 2.69 -5.16 5.94
N CYS A 72 3.67 -5.65 6.66
CA CYS A 72 3.82 -5.39 8.07
C CYS A 72 5.08 -4.59 8.33
N PHE A 73 5.01 -3.66 9.27
CA PHE A 73 6.05 -2.70 9.55
C PHE A 73 6.41 -2.69 11.02
N VAL A 74 7.69 -2.61 11.31
CA VAL A 74 8.16 -2.47 12.69
C VAL A 74 9.17 -1.33 12.71
N TYR A 75 8.94 -0.35 13.61
CA TYR A 75 9.84 0.78 13.77
C TYR A 75 10.26 0.86 15.23
N ASN A 76 11.57 0.72 15.48
CA ASN A 76 12.11 0.83 16.84
C ASN A 76 11.31 0.01 17.85
N ASP A 77 10.74 0.66 18.83
CA ASP A 77 10.03 -0.02 19.90
C ASP A 77 8.54 -0.12 19.66
N SER A 78 8.08 0.25 18.50
CA SER A 78 6.65 0.23 18.21
C SER A 78 6.19 -1.19 17.94
N PRO A 79 4.94 -1.50 18.27
CA PRO A 79 4.38 -2.80 17.90
C PRO A 79 4.29 -2.94 16.41
N GLU A 80 4.30 -4.17 15.93
CA GLU A 80 4.13 -4.43 14.51
C GLU A 80 2.79 -3.90 14.02
N LEU A 81 2.79 -3.29 12.86
CA LEU A 81 1.61 -2.74 12.25
C LEU A 81 1.48 -3.30 10.85
N CYS A 82 0.35 -3.90 10.53
CA CYS A 82 0.14 -4.55 9.24
C CYS A 82 -1.03 -3.91 8.50
N TRP A 83 -0.84 -3.65 7.22
CA TRP A 83 -1.88 -3.07 6.40
C TRP A 83 -2.03 -3.84 5.09
N GLY A 84 -3.23 -3.83 4.54
CA GLY A 84 -3.45 -4.20 3.16
C GLY A 84 -2.90 -3.12 2.26
N VAL A 85 -2.69 -3.44 1.00
CA VAL A 85 -2.11 -2.51 0.04
C VAL A 85 -2.92 -2.57 -1.24
N ARG A 86 -3.33 -1.40 -1.72
CA ARG A 86 -3.94 -1.32 -3.03
C ARG A 86 -2.93 -0.71 -3.97
N ILE A 87 -2.69 -1.35 -5.10
CA ILE A 87 -1.71 -0.91 -6.07
C ILE A 87 -2.40 -0.62 -7.40
N ALA A 88 -2.34 0.62 -7.83
CA ALA A 88 -2.93 1.03 -9.09
C ALA A 88 -1.85 1.76 -9.89
N GLY A 89 -1.20 1.04 -10.80
CA GLY A 89 -0.06 1.59 -11.52
C GLY A 89 1.05 1.87 -10.52
N ARG A 90 1.44 3.12 -10.41
CA ARG A 90 2.48 3.49 -9.47
C ARG A 90 1.89 4.07 -8.18
N GLN A 91 0.59 4.09 -8.06
CA GLN A 91 -0.03 4.65 -6.87
C GLN A 91 -0.26 3.56 -5.83
N ILE A 92 0.15 3.82 -4.63
CA ILE A 92 0.02 2.91 -3.50
C ILE A 92 -0.98 3.51 -2.52
N THR A 93 -1.90 2.67 -2.03
CA THR A 93 -2.79 3.06 -0.94
C THR A 93 -2.61 2.04 0.18
N TRP A 94 -2.33 2.53 1.38
CA TRP A 94 -2.22 1.69 2.56
C TRP A 94 -3.62 1.60 3.17
N VAL A 95 -4.08 0.38 3.41
CA VAL A 95 -5.46 0.17 3.83
C VAL A 95 -5.50 -0.53 5.17
N GLY A 96 -6.03 0.14 6.17
CA GLY A 96 -6.18 -0.42 7.50
C GLY A 96 -7.57 -0.97 7.73
N ALA A 97 -7.85 -1.39 8.95
CA ALA A 97 -9.14 -1.96 9.30
C ALA A 97 -10.29 -0.96 9.11
N ASP A 98 -10.01 0.31 9.32
CA ASP A 98 -11.05 1.33 9.24
C ASP A 98 -11.03 2.11 7.92
N GLY A 99 -10.25 1.68 6.96
CA GLY A 99 -10.18 2.35 5.67
C GLY A 99 -8.79 2.78 5.30
N ASP A 100 -8.68 3.74 4.40
CA ASP A 100 -7.39 4.16 3.88
C ASP A 100 -6.60 4.91 4.94
N GLU A 101 -5.33 4.53 5.10
CA GLU A 101 -4.45 5.15 6.09
C GLU A 101 -3.50 6.15 5.44
N GLY A 102 -3.31 6.07 4.16
CA GLY A 102 -2.43 6.99 3.45
C GLY A 102 -2.18 6.52 2.03
N THR A 103 -1.47 7.35 1.28
CA THR A 103 -1.17 7.05 -0.12
C THR A 103 0.28 7.40 -0.43
N GLY A 104 0.75 6.93 -1.57
CA GLY A 104 2.06 7.30 -2.05
C GLY A 104 2.27 6.90 -3.50
N ASN A 105 3.40 7.31 -4.02
CA ASN A 105 3.80 6.97 -5.36
C ASN A 105 5.04 6.09 -5.31
N LEU A 106 5.04 5.07 -6.15
CA LEU A 106 6.13 4.13 -6.21
C LEU A 106 7.24 4.70 -7.08
N LEU A 107 8.45 4.75 -6.55
CA LEU A 107 9.61 5.20 -7.27
C LEU A 107 10.56 4.02 -7.39
N GLY A 108 11.12 3.82 -8.57
CA GLY A 108 12.02 2.69 -8.77
C GLY A 108 13.33 2.86 -8.02
N GLY A 109 13.78 1.80 -7.37
CA GLY A 109 15.04 1.79 -6.67
C GLY A 109 15.09 2.68 -5.45
N ASN A 110 16.27 3.21 -5.17
CA ASN A 110 16.54 4.05 -4.00
C ASN A 110 17.06 5.41 -4.45
N PRO A 111 16.20 6.24 -5.07
CA PRO A 111 16.67 7.51 -5.64
C PRO A 111 17.19 8.50 -4.61
N ASN A 112 16.80 8.36 -3.35
CA ASN A 112 17.26 9.27 -2.32
C ASN A 112 18.57 8.82 -1.69
N GLY A 113 19.04 7.62 -2.01
CA GLY A 113 20.30 7.13 -1.45
C GLY A 113 20.23 6.82 0.03
N PHE A 114 19.08 6.39 0.51
CA PHE A 114 18.92 6.08 1.95
C PHE A 114 19.73 4.87 2.38
#